data_4d767849b175b9a9e82f1e48b508d2b7
#
_entry.id   4d767849b175b9a9e82f1e48b508d2b7
#
_cell.length_a   1.000
_cell.length_b   1.000
_cell.length_c   1.000
_cell.angle_alpha   90.00
_cell.angle_beta   90.00
_cell.angle_gamma   90.00
#
_symmetry.space_group_name_H-M   'P 1'
#
loop_
_entity.id
_entity.type
_entity.pdbx_description
1 polymer ?
#
loop_
_entity_poly.entity_id
_entity_poly.type
_entity_poly.pdbx_seq_one_letter_code
_entity_poly.pdbx_strand_id
1 'polypeptide(L)'
;MQNSSMPLVKTRQGTLSGTNEQGIHIWRGIPYAQPPVGELRWRSPQPPERWQGVRQADTFAAASWQDIEYCRELGGGDPGRFSEDCLYLNVWAPAARSQPLPVMVWL
;
A
#
# COMPACT_ATOMS: atom_id res chain seq x y z
N MET A 1 -20.49 7.99 21.34
CA MET A 1 -20.26 8.11 19.92
C MET A 1 -18.83 7.75 19.57
N GLN A 2 -18.70 6.76 18.77
CA GLN A 2 -17.40 6.31 18.36
C GLN A 2 -16.92 7.16 17.17
N ASN A 3 -15.88 7.88 17.38
CA ASN A 3 -15.32 8.68 16.33
C ASN A 3 -14.19 7.91 15.67
N SER A 4 -14.52 7.18 14.63
CA SER A 4 -13.52 6.41 13.89
C SER A 4 -12.76 7.35 12.96
N SER A 5 -11.94 8.22 13.54
CA SER A 5 -11.12 9.08 12.73
C SER A 5 -10.13 8.23 11.92
N MET A 6 -10.06 8.52 10.63
CA MET A 6 -9.10 7.85 9.77
C MET A 6 -7.69 8.29 10.14
N PRO A 7 -6.75 7.36 10.30
CA PRO A 7 -5.39 7.74 10.63
C PRO A 7 -4.73 8.44 9.44
N LEU A 8 -4.16 9.61 9.71
CA LEU A 8 -3.45 10.38 8.70
C LEU A 8 -1.95 10.25 8.94
N VAL A 9 -1.20 10.08 7.88
CA VAL A 9 0.26 10.10 7.95
C VAL A 9 0.80 10.98 6.83
N LYS A 10 1.79 11.79 7.18
CA LYS A 10 2.43 12.70 6.23
C LYS A 10 3.71 12.05 5.72
N THR A 11 3.81 11.87 4.43
CA THR A 11 4.99 11.31 3.79
C THR A 11 5.65 12.35 2.91
N ARG A 12 6.82 12.02 2.36
CA ARG A 12 7.51 12.92 1.43
C ARG A 12 6.68 13.22 0.19
N GLN A 13 5.85 12.29 -0.24
CA GLN A 13 5.04 12.46 -1.44
C GLN A 13 3.71 13.13 -1.15
N GLY A 14 3.21 13.08 0.06
CA GLY A 14 1.94 13.68 0.44
C GLY A 14 1.32 12.98 1.65
N THR A 15 0.12 13.38 1.99
CA THR A 15 -0.58 12.85 3.15
C THR A 15 -1.45 11.66 2.73
N LEU A 16 -1.46 10.63 3.56
CA LEU A 16 -2.24 9.41 3.37
C LEU A 16 -3.29 9.28 4.47
N SER A 17 -4.48 8.84 4.08
CA SER A 17 -5.54 8.48 5.01
C SER A 17 -5.74 6.97 4.97
N GLY A 18 -5.57 6.31 6.10
CA GLY A 18 -5.76 4.87 6.23
C GLY A 18 -7.08 4.52 6.88
N THR A 19 -7.16 3.30 7.40
CA THR A 19 -8.32 2.81 8.16
C THR A 19 -7.89 2.37 9.54
N ASN A 20 -8.84 2.31 10.46
CA ASN A 20 -8.62 1.79 11.81
C ASN A 20 -9.52 0.57 11.97
N GLU A 21 -8.92 -0.61 12.10
CA GLU A 21 -9.66 -1.86 12.25
C GLU A 21 -9.19 -2.55 13.52
N GLN A 22 -10.06 -2.57 14.53
CA GLN A 22 -9.80 -3.26 15.79
C GLN A 22 -8.47 -2.86 16.42
N GLY A 23 -8.17 -1.57 16.44
CA GLY A 23 -6.96 -1.05 17.05
C GLY A 23 -5.72 -1.17 16.18
N ILE A 24 -5.88 -1.50 14.92
CA ILE A 24 -4.78 -1.52 13.94
C ILE A 24 -5.03 -0.43 12.92
N HIS A 25 -4.04 0.42 12.72
CA HIS A 25 -4.03 1.38 11.62
C HIS A 25 -3.51 0.69 10.38
N ILE A 26 -4.23 0.83 9.28
CA ILE A 26 -3.88 0.15 8.03
C ILE A 26 -3.88 1.17 6.89
N TRP A 27 -2.82 1.17 6.11
CA TRP A 27 -2.73 1.95 4.87
C TRP A 27 -2.49 0.97 3.73
N ARG A 28 -3.39 0.97 2.75
CA ARG A 28 -3.35 0.05 1.61
C ARG A 28 -3.15 0.82 0.31
N GLY A 29 -2.33 0.28 -0.57
CA GLY A 29 -2.15 0.87 -1.89
C GLY A 29 -1.30 2.12 -1.89
N ILE A 30 -0.19 2.11 -1.15
CA ILE A 30 0.75 3.23 -1.12
C ILE A 30 1.74 3.07 -2.27
N PRO A 31 1.80 4.02 -3.21
CA PRO A 31 2.78 3.91 -4.30
C PRO A 31 4.18 4.14 -3.77
N TYR A 32 5.13 3.29 -4.16
CA TYR A 32 6.53 3.48 -3.78
C TYR A 32 7.42 3.80 -4.97
N ALA A 33 6.87 3.80 -6.17
CA ALA A 33 7.55 4.20 -7.38
C ALA A 33 6.51 4.60 -8.43
N GLN A 34 6.95 5.29 -9.47
CA GLN A 34 6.06 5.57 -10.58
C GLN A 34 5.65 4.27 -11.28
N PRO A 35 4.44 4.21 -11.85
CA PRO A 35 4.03 3.02 -12.57
C PRO A 35 5.05 2.65 -13.66
N PRO A 36 5.54 1.39 -13.68
CA PRO A 36 6.56 0.97 -14.63
C PRO A 36 5.92 0.59 -15.98
N VAL A 37 5.22 1.54 -16.56
CA VAL A 37 4.46 1.34 -17.79
C VAL A 37 4.98 2.26 -18.89
N GLY A 38 4.68 1.91 -20.14
CA GLY A 38 5.11 2.73 -21.27
C GLY A 38 6.62 2.86 -21.32
N GLU A 39 7.10 4.08 -21.33
CA GLU A 39 8.54 4.34 -21.44
C GLU A 39 9.32 3.92 -20.19
N LEU A 40 8.65 3.75 -19.05
CA LEU A 40 9.30 3.31 -17.82
C LEU A 40 9.39 1.79 -17.68
N ARG A 41 8.80 1.05 -18.61
CA ARG A 41 8.86 -0.41 -18.61
C ARG A 41 10.29 -0.87 -18.81
N TRP A 42 10.73 -1.81 -17.97
CA TRP A 42 12.11 -2.33 -17.98
C TRP A 42 13.18 -1.30 -17.63
N ARG A 43 12.79 -0.17 -17.05
CA ARG A 43 13.71 0.86 -16.57
C ARG A 43 13.86 0.80 -15.06
N SER A 44 14.89 1.45 -14.55
CA SER A 44 15.06 1.60 -13.11
C SER A 44 13.86 2.33 -12.51
N PRO A 45 13.43 1.94 -11.30
CA PRO A 45 12.29 2.62 -10.67
C PRO A 45 12.53 4.11 -10.51
N GLN A 46 11.49 4.89 -10.75
CA GLN A 46 11.52 6.33 -10.55
C GLN A 46 10.73 6.67 -9.29
N PRO A 47 11.11 7.73 -8.57
CA PRO A 47 10.38 8.12 -7.36
C PRO A 47 8.89 8.34 -7.67
N PRO A 48 8.01 7.99 -6.74
CA PRO A 48 6.58 8.22 -6.95
C PRO A 48 6.29 9.71 -7.03
N GLU A 49 5.28 10.07 -7.79
CA GLU A 49 4.87 11.46 -7.93
C GLU A 49 4.27 11.96 -6.62
N ARG A 50 4.51 13.24 -6.34
CA ARG A 50 3.90 13.89 -5.19
C ARG A 50 2.45 14.24 -5.50
N TRP A 51 1.62 14.24 -4.47
CA TRP A 51 0.24 14.65 -4.61
C TRP A 51 -0.08 15.72 -3.57
N GLN A 52 -1.11 16.50 -3.84
CA GLN A 52 -1.62 17.48 -2.92
C GLN A 52 -2.87 16.96 -2.24
N GLY A 53 -3.13 17.44 -1.04
CA GLY A 53 -4.26 16.98 -0.26
C GLY A 53 -4.03 15.60 0.32
N VAL A 54 -5.12 14.90 0.56
CA VAL A 54 -5.10 13.59 1.23
C VAL A 54 -5.43 12.50 0.23
N ARG A 55 -4.51 11.53 0.08
CA ARG A 55 -4.74 10.35 -0.74
C ARG A 55 -5.38 9.27 0.12
N GLN A 56 -6.46 8.69 -0.38
CA GLN A 56 -7.11 7.56 0.30
C GLN A 56 -6.28 6.30 0.11
N ALA A 57 -5.87 5.71 1.23
CA ALA A 57 -5.08 4.47 1.25
C ALA A 57 -5.88 3.39 1.95
N ASP A 58 -7.06 3.09 1.42
CA ASP A 58 -8.03 2.20 2.04
C ASP A 58 -8.34 0.95 1.21
N THR A 59 -7.75 0.81 0.02
CA THR A 59 -7.96 -0.36 -0.83
C THR A 59 -6.65 -0.87 -1.37
N PHE A 60 -6.55 -2.18 -1.52
CA PHE A 60 -5.38 -2.79 -2.14
C PHE A 60 -5.28 -2.38 -3.60
N ALA A 61 -4.06 -2.09 -4.03
CA ALA A 61 -3.78 -1.85 -5.44
C ALA A 61 -3.63 -3.17 -6.18
N ALA A 62 -3.40 -3.09 -7.49
CA ALA A 62 -3.24 -4.28 -8.30
C ALA A 62 -1.94 -5.02 -7.98
N ALA A 63 -1.97 -6.32 -8.14
CA ALA A 63 -0.78 -7.17 -8.04
C ALA A 63 -0.10 -7.27 -9.39
N SER A 64 1.17 -7.66 -9.39
CA SER A 64 1.88 -7.95 -10.63
C SER A 64 1.25 -9.16 -11.34
N TRP A 65 1.41 -9.21 -12.66
CA TRP A 65 0.94 -10.35 -13.44
C TRP A 65 1.59 -11.63 -12.96
N GLN A 66 0.77 -12.63 -12.67
CA GLN A 66 1.21 -13.92 -12.13
C GLN A 66 0.13 -14.96 -12.38
N ASP A 67 0.51 -16.22 -12.22
CA ASP A 67 -0.44 -17.33 -12.38
C ASP A 67 -1.29 -17.44 -11.10
N ILE A 68 -2.58 -17.16 -11.22
CA ILE A 68 -3.49 -17.15 -10.08
C ILE A 68 -3.65 -18.54 -9.45
N GLU A 69 -3.63 -19.58 -10.25
CA GLU A 69 -3.75 -20.95 -9.72
C GLU A 69 -2.52 -21.32 -8.91
N TYR A 70 -1.35 -20.94 -9.38
CA TYR A 70 -0.12 -21.14 -8.64
C TYR A 70 -0.14 -20.39 -7.31
N CYS A 71 -0.65 -19.17 -7.31
CA CYS A 71 -0.80 -18.38 -6.08
C CYS A 71 -1.70 -19.08 -5.07
N ARG A 72 -2.81 -19.65 -5.53
CA ARG A 72 -3.73 -20.39 -4.67
C ARG A 72 -3.10 -21.65 -4.11
N GLU A 73 -2.35 -22.38 -4.92
CA GLU A 73 -1.65 -23.59 -4.49
C GLU A 73 -0.63 -23.32 -3.40
N LEU A 74 0.05 -22.18 -3.48
CA LEU A 74 1.03 -21.78 -2.47
C LEU A 74 0.41 -21.20 -1.21
N GLY A 75 -0.93 -21.12 -1.14
CA GLY A 75 -1.62 -20.57 0.01
C GLY A 75 -1.65 -19.06 0.07
N GLY A 76 -1.27 -18.39 -1.01
CA GLY A 76 -1.27 -16.93 -1.09
C GLY A 76 -2.63 -16.29 -1.29
N GLY A 77 -3.62 -17.11 -1.55
CA GLY A 77 -4.99 -16.63 -1.78
C GLY A 77 -5.15 -15.97 -3.14
N ASP A 78 -6.20 -15.19 -3.26
CA ASP A 78 -6.54 -14.48 -4.49
C ASP A 78 -5.91 -13.09 -4.44
N PRO A 79 -4.97 -12.76 -5.34
CA PRO A 79 -4.34 -11.44 -5.34
C PRO A 79 -5.25 -10.33 -5.86
N GLY A 80 -6.46 -10.64 -6.30
CA GLY A 80 -7.38 -9.65 -6.85
C GLY A 80 -7.09 -9.36 -8.32
N ARG A 81 -6.99 -8.10 -8.65
CA ARG A 81 -6.72 -7.70 -10.04
C ARG A 81 -5.22 -7.63 -10.29
N PHE A 82 -4.85 -7.79 -11.56
CA PHE A 82 -3.46 -7.70 -12.01
C PHE A 82 -3.27 -6.48 -12.90
N SER A 83 -2.06 -5.92 -12.85
CA SER A 83 -1.68 -4.79 -13.71
C SER A 83 -0.17 -4.66 -13.73
N GLU A 84 0.37 -4.07 -14.80
CA GLU A 84 1.77 -3.64 -14.79
C GLU A 84 1.99 -2.51 -13.79
N ASP A 85 0.94 -1.70 -13.53
CA ASP A 85 0.96 -0.69 -12.47
C ASP A 85 0.72 -1.39 -11.13
N CYS A 86 1.79 -1.93 -10.55
CA CYS A 86 1.72 -2.79 -9.38
C CYS A 86 2.72 -2.44 -8.27
N LEU A 87 3.38 -1.28 -8.35
CA LEU A 87 4.43 -0.92 -7.39
C LEU A 87 3.82 -0.17 -6.20
N TYR A 88 3.13 -0.93 -5.37
CA TYR A 88 2.43 -0.43 -4.18
C TYR A 88 2.76 -1.30 -2.98
N LEU A 89 2.68 -0.70 -1.81
CA LEU A 89 2.88 -1.42 -0.55
C LEU A 89 1.74 -1.13 0.41
N ASN A 90 1.67 -1.91 1.46
CA ASN A 90 0.66 -1.78 2.50
C ASN A 90 1.36 -1.75 3.85
N VAL A 91 0.78 -1.04 4.82
CA VAL A 91 1.37 -0.93 6.15
C VAL A 91 0.29 -1.20 7.20
N TRP A 92 0.63 -2.06 8.14
CA TRP A 92 -0.19 -2.32 9.34
C TRP A 92 0.61 -1.87 10.56
N ALA A 93 -0.01 -1.10 11.43
CA ALA A 93 0.65 -0.64 12.64
C ALA A 93 -0.35 -0.58 13.80
N PRO A 94 0.06 -0.92 15.04
CA PRO A 94 -0.83 -0.73 16.17
C PRO A 94 -1.24 0.74 16.30
N ALA A 95 -2.52 0.98 16.55
CA ALA A 95 -3.00 2.35 16.76
C ALA A 95 -2.39 2.95 18.03
N ALA A 96 -2.32 2.17 19.10
CA ALA A 96 -1.75 2.61 20.36
C ALA A 96 -0.24 2.35 20.37
N ARG A 97 0.50 3.37 20.00
CA ARG A 97 1.96 3.32 20.04
C ARG A 97 2.51 4.65 20.51
N SER A 98 3.45 4.62 21.44
CA SER A 98 4.04 5.82 22.01
C SER A 98 5.46 6.07 21.51
N GLN A 99 6.03 5.17 20.76
CA GLN A 99 7.38 5.28 20.25
C GLN A 99 7.50 4.51 18.94
N PRO A 100 8.55 4.76 18.16
CA PRO A 100 8.79 3.96 16.95
C PRO A 100 8.94 2.49 17.28
N LEU A 101 8.38 1.66 16.44
CA LEU A 101 8.39 0.21 16.60
C LEU A 101 9.27 -0.43 15.54
N PRO A 102 9.81 -1.63 15.81
CA PRO A 102 10.49 -2.39 14.76
C PRO A 102 9.58 -2.63 13.56
N VAL A 103 10.17 -2.67 12.38
CA VAL A 103 9.42 -2.86 11.14
C VAL A 103 9.79 -4.21 10.54
N MET A 104 8.77 -5.02 10.24
CA MET A 104 8.93 -6.26 9.53
C MET A 104 8.48 -6.05 8.09
N VAL A 105 9.37 -6.32 7.13
CA VAL A 105 9.06 -6.20 5.71
C VAL A 105 8.79 -7.60 5.15
N TRP A 106 7.62 -7.75 4.56
CA TRP A 106 7.20 -9.01 3.94
C TRP A 106 7.14 -8.83 2.43
N LEU A 107 7.86 -9.67 1.69
CA LEU A 107 7.88 -9.64 0.24
C LEU A 107 7.11 -10.83 -0.35
#